data_f0a86573847ffb01823fb831eede3ebb
#
_entry.id   f0a86573847ffb01823fb831eede3ebb
#
_cell.length_a   1.000
_cell.length_b   1.000
_cell.length_c   1.000
_cell.angle_alpha   90.00
_cell.angle_beta   90.00
_cell.angle_gamma   90.00
#
_symmetry.space_group_name_H-M   'P 1'
#
loop_
_entity.id
_entity.type
_entity.pdbx_description
1 polymer ?
#
loop_
_entity_poly.entity_id
_entity_poly.type
_entity_poly.pdbx_seq_one_letter_code
_entity_poly.pdbx_strand_id
1 'polypeptide(L)'
;MYYWFHQSFYMAKALPFIGGWLADRLLGDPEGWPHPVVGFGKAISLGEKTLNKGNDRAVKGGVMALILVAGTYLLCERILALAGYFHPIVASILSGIGVFYCLAGKTLVKEVKAVFEAVDRSTEEGRKQVGRIVGRDTSRLSPQEIRAAALETLAENLSDGVIAPMFWFALLGLPGMMAYKMVNTLDSMIGYKNERYLEFGQIAARLDDLANYIPARLTAWLMLAVSGNLNKMDFVKRFGPAHASPNSGYPESALAAILNCRFGGTHDYFGKPVEKPYIGTNERTFTTEDMLIAIKTNSNAELAMGLIVCLISIIIH
;
A
#
# COMPACT_ATOMS: atom_id res chain seq x y z
N MET A 1 7.05 36.30 -20.73
CA MET A 1 7.97 35.75 -19.71
C MET A 1 7.22 35.02 -18.59
N TYR A 2 6.10 35.48 -18.06
CA TYR A 2 5.28 34.79 -17.03
C TYR A 2 4.72 33.43 -17.50
N TYR A 3 4.30 33.29 -18.75
CA TYR A 3 3.75 32.00 -19.29
C TYR A 3 4.82 30.92 -19.39
N TRP A 4 6.05 31.22 -19.72
CA TRP A 4 7.16 30.27 -19.79
C TRP A 4 7.62 29.80 -18.40
N PHE A 5 7.57 30.65 -17.39
CA PHE A 5 7.87 30.29 -16.01
C PHE A 5 6.81 29.34 -15.42
N HIS A 6 5.52 29.53 -15.74
CA HIS A 6 4.47 28.65 -15.33
C HIS A 6 4.59 27.27 -16.00
N GLN A 7 4.76 27.15 -17.30
CA GLN A 7 4.94 25.86 -17.97
C GLN A 7 6.18 25.09 -17.50
N SER A 8 7.29 25.76 -17.20
CA SER A 8 8.50 25.14 -16.65
C SER A 8 8.26 24.57 -15.23
N PHE A 9 7.42 25.21 -14.43
CA PHE A 9 7.09 24.77 -13.07
C PHE A 9 6.18 23.53 -13.08
N TYR A 10 5.36 23.34 -14.11
CA TYR A 10 4.39 22.24 -14.24
C TYR A 10 5.01 20.96 -14.80
N MET A 11 5.92 21.05 -15.73
CA MET A 11 6.80 19.92 -16.10
C MET A 11 7.64 19.44 -14.90
N ALA A 12 7.86 20.32 -13.91
CA ALA A 12 8.66 20.05 -12.73
C ALA A 12 8.05 19.01 -11.76
N LYS A 13 6.72 18.78 -11.76
CA LYS A 13 6.11 17.75 -10.90
C LYS A 13 5.95 16.40 -11.59
N ALA A 14 5.65 16.37 -12.88
CA ALA A 14 5.49 15.14 -13.64
C ALA A 14 6.80 14.38 -13.79
N LEU A 15 7.90 15.07 -14.10
CA LEU A 15 9.21 14.43 -14.32
C LEU A 15 9.74 13.66 -13.09
N PRO A 16 9.75 14.23 -11.85
CA PRO A 16 10.14 13.50 -10.65
C PRO A 16 9.27 12.28 -10.40
N PHE A 17 7.95 12.40 -10.61
CA PHE A 17 7.03 11.28 -10.47
C PHE A 17 7.36 10.17 -11.47
N ILE A 18 7.47 10.50 -12.75
CA ILE A 18 7.80 9.53 -13.80
C ILE A 18 9.15 8.85 -13.50
N GLY A 19 10.17 9.63 -13.13
CA GLY A 19 11.50 9.12 -12.82
C GLY A 19 11.48 8.15 -11.63
N GLY A 20 10.85 8.51 -10.52
CA GLY A 20 10.74 7.66 -9.33
C GLY A 20 9.88 6.41 -9.58
N TRP A 21 8.76 6.56 -10.28
CA TRP A 21 7.90 5.43 -10.65
C TRP A 21 8.58 4.45 -11.61
N LEU A 22 9.26 4.94 -12.64
CA LEU A 22 10.04 4.07 -13.53
C LEU A 22 11.19 3.37 -12.78
N ALA A 23 11.82 4.07 -11.83
CA ALA A 23 12.86 3.47 -10.99
C ALA A 23 12.29 2.33 -10.14
N ASP A 24 11.11 2.47 -9.50
CA ASP A 24 10.44 1.37 -8.79
C ASP A 24 10.15 0.20 -9.72
N ARG A 25 9.56 0.45 -10.90
CA ARG A 25 9.25 -0.61 -11.88
C ARG A 25 10.46 -1.36 -12.39
N LEU A 26 11.62 -0.73 -12.47
CA LEU A 26 12.85 -1.34 -13.00
C LEU A 26 13.69 -1.99 -11.91
N LEU A 27 13.82 -1.35 -10.75
CA LEU A 27 14.74 -1.76 -9.69
C LEU A 27 14.01 -2.48 -8.55
N GLY A 28 12.84 -1.98 -8.13
CA GLY A 28 12.20 -2.34 -6.86
C GLY A 28 13.01 -1.83 -5.67
N ASP A 29 12.64 -2.22 -4.45
CA ASP A 29 13.37 -1.84 -3.25
C ASP A 29 14.69 -2.60 -3.15
N PRO A 30 15.85 -1.93 -3.18
CA PRO A 30 17.14 -2.59 -3.05
C PRO A 30 17.34 -3.09 -1.61
N GLU A 31 17.69 -4.35 -1.45
CA GLU A 31 17.99 -4.92 -0.14
C GLU A 31 19.21 -4.23 0.49
N GLY A 32 19.09 -3.85 1.77
CA GLY A 32 20.20 -3.25 2.53
C GLY A 32 20.41 -1.74 2.32
N TRP A 33 19.65 -1.09 1.46
CA TRP A 33 19.73 0.37 1.31
C TRP A 33 19.00 1.09 2.45
N PRO A 34 19.47 2.31 2.83
CA PRO A 34 18.73 3.16 3.76
C PRO A 34 17.34 3.44 3.22
N HIS A 35 16.30 3.10 3.99
CA HIS A 35 14.92 3.30 3.58
C HIS A 35 14.19 4.26 4.54
N PRO A 36 13.49 5.30 4.05
CA PRO A 36 12.79 6.28 4.89
C PRO A 36 11.81 5.63 5.88
N VAL A 37 11.12 4.57 5.48
CA VAL A 37 10.18 3.80 6.32
C VAL A 37 10.88 3.21 7.56
N VAL A 38 12.15 2.86 7.48
CA VAL A 38 12.93 2.42 8.66
C VAL A 38 13.07 3.57 9.66
N GLY A 39 13.27 4.80 9.17
CA GLY A 39 13.25 6.01 10.00
C GLY A 39 11.88 6.24 10.64
N PHE A 40 10.80 6.07 9.90
CA PHE A 40 9.43 6.12 10.41
C PHE A 40 9.22 5.09 11.51
N GLY A 41 9.59 3.83 11.26
CA GLY A 41 9.48 2.76 12.24
C GLY A 41 10.24 3.05 13.54
N LYS A 42 11.45 3.63 13.47
CA LYS A 42 12.21 4.04 14.65
C LYS A 42 11.50 5.15 15.43
N ALA A 43 10.97 6.16 14.76
CA ALA A 43 10.22 7.26 15.39
C ALA A 43 8.95 6.75 16.07
N ILE A 44 8.17 5.89 15.40
CA ILE A 44 6.97 5.26 15.95
C ILE A 44 7.32 4.39 17.16
N SER A 45 8.35 3.55 17.09
CA SER A 45 8.79 2.70 18.19
C SER A 45 9.25 3.51 19.40
N LEU A 46 9.96 4.62 19.19
CA LEU A 46 10.39 5.51 20.26
C LEU A 46 9.18 6.15 20.97
N GLY A 47 8.24 6.68 20.18
CA GLY A 47 7.01 7.28 20.70
C GLY A 47 6.14 6.25 21.42
N GLU A 48 5.98 5.05 20.87
CA GLU A 48 5.23 3.97 21.49
C GLU A 48 5.81 3.56 22.84
N LYS A 49 7.11 3.31 22.90
CA LYS A 49 7.79 2.93 24.15
C LYS A 49 7.68 3.97 25.25
N THR A 50 7.59 5.25 24.91
CA THR A 50 7.52 6.36 25.87
C THR A 50 6.09 6.68 26.26
N LEU A 51 5.13 6.70 25.33
CA LEU A 51 3.79 7.22 25.51
C LEU A 51 2.73 6.14 25.76
N ASN A 52 2.93 4.90 25.32
CA ASN A 52 1.97 3.81 25.49
C ASN A 52 2.01 3.22 26.91
N LYS A 53 1.81 4.09 27.91
CA LYS A 53 1.85 3.76 29.36
C LYS A 53 0.82 4.58 30.14
N GLY A 54 0.33 3.99 31.23
CA GLY A 54 -0.62 4.65 32.13
C GLY A 54 -1.95 4.96 31.48
N ASN A 55 -2.58 6.05 31.88
CA ASN A 55 -3.90 6.48 31.42
C ASN A 55 -3.82 7.25 30.09
N ASP A 56 -4.97 7.44 29.43
CA ASP A 56 -5.15 8.26 28.21
C ASP A 56 -4.31 7.79 27.02
N ARG A 57 -4.09 6.48 26.89
CA ARG A 57 -3.28 5.90 25.80
C ARG A 57 -3.82 6.26 24.42
N ALA A 58 -5.14 6.32 24.25
CA ALA A 58 -5.76 6.71 22.98
C ALA A 58 -5.41 8.16 22.59
N VAL A 59 -5.47 9.10 23.55
CA VAL A 59 -5.10 10.50 23.31
C VAL A 59 -3.62 10.63 22.99
N LYS A 60 -2.75 9.99 23.77
CA LYS A 60 -1.29 10.01 23.55
C LYS A 60 -0.91 9.43 22.19
N GLY A 61 -1.51 8.29 21.82
CA GLY A 61 -1.28 7.66 20.52
C GLY A 61 -1.80 8.53 19.37
N GLY A 62 -2.97 9.15 19.53
CA GLY A 62 -3.52 10.07 18.55
C GLY A 62 -2.68 11.32 18.34
N VAL A 63 -2.23 11.95 19.42
CA VAL A 63 -1.33 13.12 19.35
C VAL A 63 -0.01 12.74 18.68
N MET A 64 0.58 11.60 19.07
CA MET A 64 1.79 11.09 18.43
C MET A 64 1.58 10.88 16.92
N ALA A 65 0.49 10.22 16.51
CA ALA A 65 0.20 9.97 15.10
C ALA A 65 0.08 11.27 14.32
N LEU A 66 -0.69 12.24 14.83
CA LEU A 66 -0.85 13.55 14.19
C LEU A 66 0.48 14.31 14.07
N ILE A 67 1.32 14.31 15.12
CA ILE A 67 2.63 14.96 15.11
C ILE A 67 3.55 14.29 14.07
N LEU A 68 3.59 12.95 14.00
CA LEU A 68 4.43 12.24 13.05
C LEU A 68 3.97 12.46 11.60
N VAL A 69 2.67 12.43 11.34
CA VAL A 69 2.12 12.66 9.99
C VAL A 69 2.34 14.10 9.55
N ALA A 70 1.94 15.08 10.37
CA ALA A 70 2.13 16.50 10.06
C ALA A 70 3.62 16.87 9.98
N GLY A 71 4.43 16.33 10.90
CA GLY A 71 5.88 16.54 10.90
C GLY A 71 6.54 15.98 9.65
N THR A 72 6.12 14.79 9.18
CA THR A 72 6.61 14.19 7.93
C THR A 72 6.26 15.07 6.73
N TYR A 73 5.01 15.54 6.64
CA TYR A 73 4.58 16.45 5.58
C TYR A 73 5.41 17.74 5.56
N LEU A 74 5.46 18.42 6.70
CA LEU A 74 6.16 19.70 6.82
C LEU A 74 7.68 19.57 6.60
N LEU A 75 8.30 18.52 7.13
CA LEU A 75 9.73 18.27 6.94
C LEU A 75 10.04 18.03 5.46
N CYS A 76 9.25 17.20 4.78
CA CYS A 76 9.41 16.93 3.36
C CYS A 76 9.23 18.23 2.54
N GLU A 77 8.20 19.00 2.83
CA GLU A 77 7.94 20.30 2.16
C GLU A 77 9.12 21.26 2.35
N ARG A 78 9.66 21.39 3.57
CA ARG A 78 10.80 22.26 3.86
C ARG A 78 12.09 21.80 3.18
N ILE A 79 12.33 20.48 3.16
CA ILE A 79 13.51 19.94 2.43
C ILE A 79 13.41 20.26 0.93
N LEU A 80 12.24 20.06 0.31
CA LEU A 80 12.04 20.36 -1.10
C LEU A 80 12.13 21.88 -1.39
N ALA A 81 11.57 22.73 -0.53
CA ALA A 81 11.65 24.17 -0.65
C ALA A 81 13.11 24.64 -0.56
N LEU A 82 13.87 24.14 0.42
CA LEU A 82 15.28 24.45 0.58
C LEU A 82 16.11 23.98 -0.62
N ALA A 83 15.87 22.75 -1.08
CA ALA A 83 16.54 22.22 -2.27
C ALA A 83 16.24 23.06 -3.52
N GLY A 84 14.96 23.49 -3.69
CA GLY A 84 14.53 24.34 -4.78
C GLY A 84 15.13 25.75 -4.73
N TYR A 85 15.38 26.27 -3.53
CA TYR A 85 16.09 27.53 -3.35
C TYR A 85 17.53 27.47 -3.89
N PHE A 86 18.24 26.36 -3.68
CA PHE A 86 19.58 26.16 -4.24
C PHE A 86 19.52 25.90 -5.75
N HIS A 87 18.70 24.94 -6.18
CA HIS A 87 18.51 24.63 -7.59
C HIS A 87 17.26 23.78 -7.84
N PRO A 88 16.38 24.11 -8.79
CA PRO A 88 15.16 23.34 -9.08
C PRO A 88 15.41 21.87 -9.44
N ILE A 89 16.52 21.56 -10.13
CA ILE A 89 16.89 20.17 -10.47
C ILE A 89 17.16 19.34 -9.21
N VAL A 90 17.77 19.92 -8.17
CA VAL A 90 18.02 19.21 -6.90
C VAL A 90 16.70 18.83 -6.23
N ALA A 91 15.75 19.77 -6.18
CA ALA A 91 14.41 19.47 -5.66
C ALA A 91 13.71 18.38 -6.48
N SER A 92 13.84 18.40 -7.81
CA SER A 92 13.28 17.38 -8.70
C SER A 92 13.90 16.00 -8.48
N ILE A 93 15.22 15.93 -8.35
CA ILE A 93 15.92 14.66 -8.06
C ILE A 93 15.49 14.10 -6.70
N LEU A 94 15.47 14.94 -5.65
CA LEU A 94 15.02 14.52 -4.32
C LEU A 94 13.57 14.06 -4.34
N SER A 95 12.71 14.74 -5.10
CA SER A 95 11.31 14.33 -5.27
C SER A 95 11.22 12.96 -5.97
N GLY A 96 11.98 12.73 -7.03
CA GLY A 96 12.01 11.43 -7.73
C GLY A 96 12.50 10.29 -6.84
N ILE A 97 13.55 10.53 -6.04
CA ILE A 97 14.03 9.57 -5.04
C ILE A 97 12.95 9.29 -3.99
N GLY A 98 12.26 10.32 -3.50
CA GLY A 98 11.16 10.16 -2.55
C GLY A 98 10.00 9.34 -3.12
N VAL A 99 9.61 9.58 -4.37
CA VAL A 99 8.58 8.78 -5.08
C VAL A 99 9.02 7.32 -5.17
N PHE A 100 10.25 7.05 -5.58
CA PHE A 100 10.81 5.69 -5.64
C PHE A 100 10.64 4.93 -4.32
N TYR A 101 11.03 5.53 -3.19
CA TYR A 101 10.93 4.90 -1.88
C TYR A 101 9.49 4.80 -1.30
N CYS A 102 8.54 5.51 -1.87
CA CYS A 102 7.14 5.42 -1.45
C CYS A 102 6.36 4.33 -2.19
N LEU A 103 6.85 3.86 -3.33
CA LEU A 103 6.23 2.81 -4.13
C LEU A 103 6.83 1.44 -3.80
N ALA A 104 6.06 0.39 -4.01
CA ALA A 104 6.47 -0.99 -3.76
C ALA A 104 5.99 -1.96 -4.86
N GLY A 105 5.71 -1.46 -6.07
CA GLY A 105 5.08 -2.25 -7.14
C GLY A 105 5.92 -3.44 -7.59
N LYS A 106 7.19 -3.22 -7.89
CA LYS A 106 8.12 -4.27 -8.31
C LYS A 106 8.39 -5.30 -7.22
N THR A 107 8.63 -4.82 -6.00
CA THR A 107 8.93 -5.66 -4.85
C THR A 107 7.75 -6.57 -4.52
N LEU A 108 6.52 -6.04 -4.55
CA LEU A 108 5.30 -6.81 -4.34
C LEU A 108 5.16 -7.97 -5.34
N VAL A 109 5.33 -7.70 -6.62
CA VAL A 109 5.29 -8.72 -7.68
C VAL A 109 6.38 -9.77 -7.49
N LYS A 110 7.60 -9.37 -7.13
CA LYS A 110 8.73 -10.27 -6.85
C LYS A 110 8.42 -11.22 -5.70
N GLU A 111 7.91 -10.69 -4.58
CA GLU A 111 7.59 -11.48 -3.40
C GLU A 111 6.46 -12.50 -3.67
N VAL A 112 5.40 -12.09 -4.36
CA VAL A 112 4.29 -13.01 -4.70
C VAL A 112 4.75 -14.13 -5.63
N LYS A 113 5.57 -13.86 -6.65
CA LYS A 113 6.19 -14.89 -7.49
C LYS A 113 7.02 -15.86 -6.65
N ALA A 114 7.86 -15.33 -5.76
CA ALA A 114 8.70 -16.14 -4.89
C ALA A 114 7.88 -17.05 -3.96
N VAL A 115 6.68 -16.62 -3.50
CA VAL A 115 5.77 -17.49 -2.73
C VAL A 115 5.28 -18.66 -3.57
N PHE A 116 4.82 -18.44 -4.79
CA PHE A 116 4.34 -19.51 -5.67
C PHE A 116 5.46 -20.50 -5.99
N GLU A 117 6.63 -20.00 -6.36
CA GLU A 117 7.82 -20.83 -6.61
C GLU A 117 8.25 -21.63 -5.38
N ALA A 118 8.18 -21.05 -4.18
CA ALA A 118 8.50 -21.73 -2.93
C ALA A 118 7.49 -22.84 -2.62
N VAL A 119 6.19 -22.60 -2.81
CA VAL A 119 5.14 -23.62 -2.62
C VAL A 119 5.31 -24.79 -3.60
N ASP A 120 5.74 -24.52 -4.83
CA ASP A 120 5.98 -25.58 -5.82
C ASP A 120 7.18 -26.46 -5.45
N ARG A 121 8.16 -25.95 -4.67
CA ARG A 121 9.27 -26.74 -4.13
C ARG A 121 8.87 -27.52 -2.89
N SER A 122 8.27 -26.86 -1.90
CA SER A 122 7.73 -27.49 -0.70
C SER A 122 6.78 -26.57 0.06
N THR A 123 5.84 -27.18 0.80
CA THR A 123 4.92 -26.43 1.67
C THR A 123 5.65 -25.62 2.74
N GLU A 124 6.75 -26.18 3.28
CA GLU A 124 7.53 -25.51 4.33
C GLU A 124 8.25 -24.25 3.80
N GLU A 125 8.86 -24.33 2.63
CA GLU A 125 9.43 -23.14 1.97
C GLU A 125 8.35 -22.12 1.66
N GLY A 126 7.18 -22.55 1.18
CA GLY A 126 6.05 -21.68 0.94
C GLY A 126 5.56 -20.96 2.20
N ARG A 127 5.44 -21.66 3.34
CA ARG A 127 5.09 -21.06 4.65
C ARG A 127 6.09 -20.00 5.08
N LYS A 128 7.38 -20.30 4.96
CA LYS A 128 8.45 -19.35 5.28
C LYS A 128 8.41 -18.12 4.38
N GLN A 129 8.21 -18.32 3.08
CA GLN A 129 8.21 -17.22 2.11
C GLN A 129 6.96 -16.33 2.27
N VAL A 130 5.76 -16.92 2.42
CA VAL A 130 4.55 -16.13 2.62
C VAL A 130 4.56 -15.37 3.95
N GLY A 131 5.18 -15.93 4.99
CA GLY A 131 5.36 -15.26 6.29
C GLY A 131 6.14 -13.95 6.24
N ARG A 132 6.84 -13.66 5.15
CA ARG A 132 7.52 -12.37 4.93
C ARG A 132 6.56 -11.25 4.53
N ILE A 133 5.40 -11.59 3.98
CA ILE A 133 4.47 -10.64 3.37
C ILE A 133 3.09 -10.60 4.01
N VAL A 134 2.80 -11.51 4.96
CA VAL A 134 1.52 -11.55 5.69
C VAL A 134 1.72 -11.37 7.19
N GLY A 135 0.75 -10.76 7.86
CA GLY A 135 0.76 -10.55 9.32
C GLY A 135 0.13 -11.69 10.14
N ARG A 136 -0.24 -12.84 9.51
CA ARG A 136 -0.86 -13.99 10.19
C ARG A 136 0.12 -15.13 10.42
N ASP A 137 -0.23 -16.05 11.30
CA ASP A 137 0.53 -17.30 11.49
C ASP A 137 0.47 -18.15 10.23
N THR A 138 1.64 -18.52 9.71
CA THR A 138 1.78 -19.30 8.48
C THR A 138 2.14 -20.76 8.72
N SER A 139 2.40 -21.15 9.97
CA SER A 139 2.98 -22.46 10.32
C SER A 139 2.09 -23.66 9.95
N ARG A 140 0.78 -23.45 9.83
CA ARG A 140 -0.21 -24.49 9.55
C ARG A 140 -0.87 -24.37 8.17
N LEU A 141 -0.53 -23.35 7.38
CA LEU A 141 -1.17 -23.12 6.09
C LEU A 141 -0.91 -24.29 5.12
N SER A 142 -1.95 -24.75 4.47
CA SER A 142 -1.86 -25.66 3.33
C SER A 142 -1.28 -24.94 2.09
N PRO A 143 -0.81 -25.66 1.07
CA PRO A 143 -0.31 -25.05 -0.16
C PRO A 143 -1.32 -24.08 -0.82
N GLN A 144 -2.62 -24.39 -0.76
CA GLN A 144 -3.67 -23.54 -1.34
C GLN A 144 -3.92 -22.28 -0.51
N GLU A 145 -3.89 -22.38 0.81
CA GLU A 145 -4.00 -21.23 1.70
C GLU A 145 -2.80 -20.29 1.57
N ILE A 146 -1.59 -20.82 1.33
CA ILE A 146 -0.40 -20.01 1.06
C ILE A 146 -0.57 -19.23 -0.25
N ARG A 147 -1.04 -19.87 -1.32
CA ARG A 147 -1.32 -19.20 -2.60
C ARG A 147 -2.43 -18.16 -2.49
N ALA A 148 -3.52 -18.49 -1.78
CA ALA A 148 -4.59 -17.54 -1.50
C ALA A 148 -4.07 -16.31 -0.76
N ALA A 149 -3.30 -16.52 0.32
CA ALA A 149 -2.68 -15.45 1.10
C ALA A 149 -1.79 -14.52 0.26
N ALA A 150 -1.01 -15.08 -0.65
CA ALA A 150 -0.17 -14.29 -1.55
C ALA A 150 -1.01 -13.44 -2.51
N LEU A 151 -2.12 -13.96 -3.04
CA LEU A 151 -3.02 -13.24 -3.93
C LEU A 151 -3.83 -12.15 -3.20
N GLU A 152 -4.33 -12.44 -1.98
CA GLU A 152 -4.95 -11.44 -1.10
C GLU A 152 -3.99 -10.27 -0.85
N THR A 153 -2.76 -10.59 -0.43
CA THR A 153 -1.71 -9.60 -0.18
C THR A 153 -1.35 -8.78 -1.43
N LEU A 154 -1.33 -9.43 -2.61
CA LEU A 154 -1.08 -8.75 -3.88
C LEU A 154 -2.17 -7.70 -4.17
N ALA A 155 -3.44 -8.04 -3.95
CA ALA A 155 -4.56 -7.13 -4.19
C ALA A 155 -4.58 -5.98 -3.17
N GLU A 156 -4.44 -6.28 -1.87
CA GLU A 156 -4.41 -5.29 -0.78
C GLU A 156 -3.25 -4.31 -0.96
N ASN A 157 -2.03 -4.81 -1.16
CA ASN A 157 -0.85 -3.96 -1.30
C ASN A 157 -0.75 -3.23 -2.64
N LEU A 158 -1.49 -3.62 -3.69
CA LEU A 158 -1.68 -2.76 -4.85
C LEU A 158 -2.34 -1.44 -4.43
N SER A 159 -3.35 -1.49 -3.55
CA SER A 159 -3.95 -0.27 -2.99
C SER A 159 -2.94 0.49 -2.14
N ASP A 160 -2.43 -0.13 -1.08
CA ASP A 160 -1.72 0.55 -0.01
C ASP A 160 -0.26 0.88 -0.35
N GLY A 161 0.36 0.07 -1.19
CA GLY A 161 1.76 0.21 -1.60
C GLY A 161 1.98 0.92 -2.93
N VAL A 162 0.91 1.13 -3.74
CA VAL A 162 1.05 1.69 -5.10
C VAL A 162 0.00 2.77 -5.39
N ILE A 163 -1.28 2.40 -5.44
CA ILE A 163 -2.33 3.32 -5.90
C ILE A 163 -2.56 4.46 -4.90
N ALA A 164 -2.60 4.18 -3.60
CA ALA A 164 -2.81 5.21 -2.58
C ALA A 164 -1.62 6.18 -2.49
N PRO A 165 -0.34 5.75 -2.46
CA PRO A 165 0.79 6.68 -2.60
C PRO A 165 0.68 7.57 -3.85
N MET A 166 0.37 7.00 -5.02
CA MET A 166 0.18 7.75 -6.26
C MET A 166 -0.98 8.75 -6.18
N PHE A 167 -2.10 8.36 -5.56
CA PHE A 167 -3.25 9.23 -5.33
C PHE A 167 -2.87 10.44 -4.47
N TRP A 168 -2.18 10.23 -3.36
CA TRP A 168 -1.75 11.31 -2.47
C TRP A 168 -0.68 12.19 -3.10
N PHE A 169 0.17 11.60 -3.96
CA PHE A 169 1.09 12.39 -4.79
C PHE A 169 0.33 13.31 -5.77
N ALA A 170 -0.70 12.81 -6.44
CA ALA A 170 -1.49 13.59 -7.37
C ALA A 170 -2.15 14.81 -6.70
N LEU A 171 -2.60 14.67 -5.45
CA LEU A 171 -3.27 15.73 -4.70
C LEU A 171 -2.28 16.71 -4.05
N LEU A 172 -1.25 16.21 -3.38
CA LEU A 172 -0.41 16.99 -2.47
C LEU A 172 1.10 16.91 -2.78
N GLY A 173 1.47 16.28 -3.90
CA GLY A 173 2.88 16.08 -4.27
C GLY A 173 3.60 15.08 -3.33
N LEU A 174 4.95 15.11 -3.38
CA LEU A 174 5.75 14.22 -2.53
C LEU A 174 5.47 14.39 -1.02
N PRO A 175 5.26 15.60 -0.47
CA PRO A 175 4.91 15.73 0.95
C PRO A 175 3.67 14.94 1.36
N GLY A 176 2.62 14.97 0.53
CA GLY A 176 1.39 14.20 0.76
C GLY A 176 1.61 12.68 0.66
N MET A 177 2.39 12.25 -0.34
CA MET A 177 2.77 10.85 -0.52
C MET A 177 3.57 10.31 0.68
N MET A 178 4.53 11.08 1.21
CA MET A 178 5.32 10.74 2.39
C MET A 178 4.48 10.72 3.67
N ALA A 179 3.57 11.68 3.83
CA ALA A 179 2.63 11.71 4.95
C ALA A 179 1.69 10.49 4.93
N TYR A 180 1.16 10.12 3.76
CA TYR A 180 0.41 8.89 3.60
C TYR A 180 1.25 7.65 3.99
N LYS A 181 2.51 7.57 3.55
CA LYS A 181 3.40 6.47 3.91
C LYS A 181 3.65 6.40 5.42
N MET A 182 3.69 7.54 6.11
CA MET A 182 3.74 7.59 7.58
C MET A 182 2.45 7.05 8.21
N VAL A 183 1.27 7.42 7.69
CA VAL A 183 -0.03 6.89 8.13
C VAL A 183 -0.07 5.37 8.00
N ASN A 184 0.25 4.85 6.83
CA ASN A 184 0.26 3.42 6.55
C ASN A 184 1.29 2.66 7.43
N THR A 185 2.46 3.25 7.71
CA THR A 185 3.45 2.67 8.62
C THR A 185 2.97 2.67 10.08
N LEU A 186 2.27 3.72 10.51
CA LEU A 186 1.66 3.78 11.84
C LEU A 186 0.65 2.65 12.03
N ASP A 187 -0.28 2.47 11.08
CA ASP A 187 -1.26 1.39 11.13
C ASP A 187 -0.58 0.02 11.17
N SER A 188 0.36 -0.22 10.26
CA SER A 188 1.10 -1.49 10.20
C SER A 188 1.88 -1.83 11.48
N MET A 189 2.30 -0.82 12.26
CA MET A 189 3.08 -1.04 13.49
C MET A 189 2.24 -1.06 14.77
N ILE A 190 1.20 -0.22 14.86
CA ILE A 190 0.43 -0.03 16.10
C ILE A 190 -1.09 -0.10 15.90
N GLY A 191 -1.61 -0.29 14.68
CA GLY A 191 -3.05 -0.37 14.39
C GLY A 191 -3.72 -1.69 14.80
N TYR A 192 -2.98 -2.66 15.35
CA TYR A 192 -3.51 -3.97 15.73
C TYR A 192 -4.52 -3.89 16.89
N LYS A 193 -5.61 -4.68 16.78
CA LYS A 193 -6.66 -4.82 17.81
C LYS A 193 -6.27 -5.83 18.90
N ASN A 194 -5.07 -5.68 19.50
CA ASN A 194 -4.61 -6.46 20.63
C ASN A 194 -4.54 -5.59 21.91
N GLU A 195 -4.37 -6.19 23.08
CA GLU A 195 -4.34 -5.46 24.37
C GLU A 195 -3.31 -4.32 24.42
N ARG A 196 -2.19 -4.47 23.72
CA ARG A 196 -1.12 -3.47 23.70
C ARG A 196 -1.52 -2.23 22.91
N TYR A 197 -2.23 -2.40 21.79
CA TYR A 197 -2.46 -1.33 20.81
C TYR A 197 -3.92 -0.92 20.67
N LEU A 198 -4.87 -1.66 21.25
CA LEU A 198 -6.31 -1.42 21.09
C LEU A 198 -6.72 0.04 21.35
N GLU A 199 -6.13 0.66 22.40
CA GLU A 199 -6.36 2.07 22.70
C GLU A 199 -5.35 2.96 21.98
N PHE A 200 -4.05 2.66 22.13
CA PHE A 200 -2.97 3.51 21.65
C PHE A 200 -2.95 3.67 20.11
N GLY A 201 -3.19 2.60 19.38
CA GLY A 201 -3.21 2.59 17.92
C GLY A 201 -4.53 3.00 17.28
N GLN A 202 -5.59 3.20 18.04
CA GLN A 202 -6.94 3.42 17.51
C GLN A 202 -7.03 4.60 16.52
N ILE A 203 -6.37 5.71 16.82
CA ILE A 203 -6.39 6.89 15.95
C ILE A 203 -5.54 6.66 14.71
N ALA A 204 -4.41 5.95 14.82
CA ALA A 204 -3.58 5.58 13.67
C ALA A 204 -4.36 4.70 12.68
N ALA A 205 -5.06 3.67 13.17
CA ALA A 205 -5.91 2.81 12.35
C ALA A 205 -7.04 3.60 11.65
N ARG A 206 -7.69 4.53 12.35
CA ARG A 206 -8.75 5.38 11.75
C ARG A 206 -8.21 6.35 10.71
N LEU A 207 -7.01 6.87 10.90
CA LEU A 207 -6.35 7.73 9.91
C LEU A 207 -6.03 6.95 8.65
N ASP A 208 -5.55 5.72 8.78
CA ASP A 208 -5.29 4.83 7.65
C ASP A 208 -6.59 4.46 6.94
N ASP A 209 -7.64 4.08 7.69
CA ASP A 209 -8.96 3.81 7.13
C ASP A 209 -9.50 4.99 6.29
N LEU A 210 -9.32 6.22 6.77
CA LEU A 210 -9.75 7.43 6.07
C LEU A 210 -8.86 7.71 4.84
N ALA A 211 -7.55 7.59 4.99
CA ALA A 211 -6.59 7.85 3.91
C ALA A 211 -6.72 6.87 2.74
N ASN A 212 -7.13 5.62 3.03
CA ASN A 212 -7.34 4.57 2.05
C ASN A 212 -8.77 4.48 1.50
N TYR A 213 -9.73 5.26 2.03
CA TYR A 213 -11.14 5.13 1.65
C TYR A 213 -11.38 5.30 0.15
N ILE A 214 -10.87 6.37 -0.46
CA ILE A 214 -10.97 6.60 -1.92
C ILE A 214 -9.99 5.71 -2.68
N PRO A 215 -8.70 5.63 -2.33
CA PRO A 215 -7.73 4.79 -3.03
C PRO A 215 -8.15 3.34 -3.19
N ALA A 216 -8.68 2.69 -2.15
CA ALA A 216 -9.08 1.28 -2.23
C ALA A 216 -10.21 1.03 -3.26
N ARG A 217 -11.17 1.94 -3.32
CA ARG A 217 -12.28 1.87 -4.29
C ARG A 217 -11.80 2.18 -5.71
N LEU A 218 -10.90 3.14 -5.85
CA LEU A 218 -10.22 3.46 -7.11
C LEU A 218 -9.40 2.27 -7.60
N THR A 219 -8.67 1.60 -6.69
CA THR A 219 -7.92 0.38 -7.00
C THR A 219 -8.82 -0.70 -7.57
N ALA A 220 -9.92 -1.02 -6.89
CA ALA A 220 -10.89 -2.02 -7.36
C ALA A 220 -11.46 -1.66 -8.73
N TRP A 221 -11.81 -0.38 -8.94
CA TRP A 221 -12.31 0.10 -10.23
C TRP A 221 -11.25 -0.03 -11.33
N LEU A 222 -10.01 0.37 -11.08
CA LEU A 222 -8.90 0.23 -12.04
C LEU A 222 -8.65 -1.23 -12.39
N MET A 223 -8.62 -2.14 -11.41
CA MET A 223 -8.44 -3.57 -11.64
C MET A 223 -9.51 -4.14 -12.57
N LEU A 224 -10.78 -3.81 -12.32
CA LEU A 224 -11.88 -4.25 -13.18
C LEU A 224 -11.82 -3.62 -14.58
N ALA A 225 -11.46 -2.33 -14.68
CA ALA A 225 -11.36 -1.63 -15.95
C ALA A 225 -10.27 -2.23 -16.85
N VAL A 226 -9.05 -2.40 -16.31
CA VAL A 226 -7.91 -2.90 -17.09
C VAL A 226 -8.01 -4.40 -17.44
N SER A 227 -8.84 -5.14 -16.70
CA SER A 227 -9.13 -6.56 -16.98
C SER A 227 -10.37 -6.79 -17.84
N GLY A 228 -11.08 -5.73 -18.26
CA GLY A 228 -12.31 -5.85 -19.05
C GLY A 228 -13.51 -6.38 -18.27
N ASN A 229 -13.50 -6.28 -16.92
CA ASN A 229 -14.50 -6.86 -16.02
C ASN A 229 -15.37 -5.81 -15.32
N LEU A 230 -15.55 -4.62 -15.89
CA LEU A 230 -16.36 -3.54 -15.28
C LEU A 230 -17.82 -3.96 -14.97
N ASN A 231 -18.34 -4.92 -15.70
CA ASN A 231 -19.65 -5.52 -15.44
C ASN A 231 -19.74 -6.26 -14.09
N LYS A 232 -18.62 -6.54 -13.45
CA LYS A 232 -18.55 -7.17 -12.12
C LYS A 232 -18.49 -6.16 -10.96
N MET A 233 -18.75 -4.88 -11.20
CA MET A 233 -18.75 -3.85 -10.16
C MET A 233 -19.76 -4.13 -9.04
N ASP A 234 -20.90 -4.73 -9.35
CA ASP A 234 -21.88 -5.07 -8.31
C ASP A 234 -21.39 -6.21 -7.39
N PHE A 235 -20.54 -7.11 -7.90
CA PHE A 235 -19.87 -8.07 -7.05
C PHE A 235 -18.93 -7.36 -6.05
N VAL A 236 -18.16 -6.38 -6.50
CA VAL A 236 -17.28 -5.58 -5.62
C VAL A 236 -18.06 -4.79 -4.59
N LYS A 237 -19.18 -4.17 -4.96
CA LYS A 237 -20.06 -3.47 -4.01
C LYS A 237 -20.63 -4.41 -2.94
N ARG A 238 -20.92 -5.67 -3.30
CA ARG A 238 -21.47 -6.68 -2.39
C ARG A 238 -20.41 -7.21 -1.43
N PHE A 239 -19.24 -7.58 -1.92
CA PHE A 239 -18.20 -8.28 -1.14
C PHE A 239 -17.12 -7.37 -0.56
N GLY A 240 -16.88 -6.18 -1.14
CA GLY A 240 -15.90 -5.23 -0.63
C GLY A 240 -16.11 -4.83 0.83
N PRO A 241 -17.36 -4.56 1.28
CA PRO A 241 -17.63 -4.23 2.69
C PRO A 241 -17.55 -5.43 3.65
N ALA A 242 -17.40 -6.68 3.15
CA ALA A 242 -17.39 -7.87 4.00
C ALA A 242 -16.09 -8.02 4.81
N HIS A 243 -15.00 -7.40 4.39
CA HIS A 243 -13.71 -7.47 5.08
C HIS A 243 -13.72 -6.69 6.40
N ALA A 244 -12.90 -7.12 7.37
CA ALA A 244 -12.76 -6.45 8.67
C ALA A 244 -12.17 -5.02 8.57
N SER A 245 -11.31 -4.76 7.57
CA SER A 245 -10.91 -3.42 7.16
C SER A 245 -11.97 -2.86 6.20
N PRO A 246 -12.36 -1.59 6.33
CA PRO A 246 -13.33 -0.96 5.43
C PRO A 246 -12.77 -0.74 4.01
N ASN A 247 -11.49 -1.04 3.78
CA ASN A 247 -10.76 -0.76 2.56
C ASN A 247 -10.23 -2.01 1.85
N SER A 248 -9.53 -2.90 2.54
CA SER A 248 -8.82 -4.06 1.95
C SER A 248 -9.75 -4.97 1.14
N GLY A 249 -11.01 -5.11 1.56
CA GLY A 249 -11.98 -5.96 0.86
C GLY A 249 -12.33 -5.49 -0.57
N TYR A 250 -12.14 -4.22 -0.91
CA TYR A 250 -12.44 -3.73 -2.26
C TYR A 250 -11.47 -4.26 -3.31
N PRO A 251 -10.14 -4.10 -3.20
CA PRO A 251 -9.20 -4.70 -4.14
C PRO A 251 -9.21 -6.24 -4.10
N GLU A 252 -9.39 -6.86 -2.91
CA GLU A 252 -9.55 -8.31 -2.80
C GLU A 252 -10.79 -8.81 -3.56
N SER A 253 -11.94 -8.14 -3.41
CA SER A 253 -13.16 -8.51 -4.14
C SER A 253 -13.05 -8.28 -5.65
N ALA A 254 -12.33 -7.27 -6.10
CA ALA A 254 -12.05 -7.08 -7.52
C ALA A 254 -11.22 -8.24 -8.06
N LEU A 255 -10.17 -8.66 -7.35
CA LEU A 255 -9.37 -9.82 -7.76
C LEU A 255 -10.18 -11.11 -7.72
N ALA A 256 -11.00 -11.32 -6.66
CA ALA A 256 -11.90 -12.48 -6.56
C ALA A 256 -12.88 -12.55 -7.73
N ALA A 257 -13.43 -11.40 -8.13
CA ALA A 257 -14.29 -11.31 -9.30
C ALA A 257 -13.56 -11.66 -10.60
N ILE A 258 -12.35 -11.13 -10.81
CA ILE A 258 -11.53 -11.37 -12.01
C ILE A 258 -11.18 -12.85 -12.12
N LEU A 259 -10.70 -13.46 -11.03
CA LEU A 259 -10.28 -14.87 -10.99
C LEU A 259 -11.46 -15.84 -10.84
N ASN A 260 -12.68 -15.35 -10.62
CA ASN A 260 -13.85 -16.14 -10.31
C ASN A 260 -13.57 -17.13 -9.16
N CYS A 261 -13.19 -16.61 -8.00
CA CYS A 261 -12.82 -17.38 -6.81
C CYS A 261 -13.42 -16.77 -5.54
N ARG A 262 -13.10 -17.35 -4.39
CA ARG A 262 -13.33 -16.73 -3.08
C ARG A 262 -12.02 -16.62 -2.30
N PHE A 263 -11.88 -15.56 -1.53
CA PHE A 263 -10.84 -15.31 -0.53
C PHE A 263 -11.43 -15.31 0.88
N GLY A 264 -10.59 -15.15 1.90
CA GLY A 264 -11.03 -15.13 3.30
C GLY A 264 -11.16 -16.53 3.91
N GLY A 265 -11.99 -16.63 4.96
CA GLY A 265 -12.12 -17.82 5.77
C GLY A 265 -11.40 -17.69 7.11
N THR A 266 -11.39 -18.78 7.89
CA THR A 266 -10.77 -18.78 9.23
C THR A 266 -9.25 -18.88 9.12
N HIS A 267 -8.54 -17.97 9.76
CA HIS A 267 -7.08 -17.96 9.84
C HIS A 267 -6.60 -17.78 11.27
N ASP A 268 -5.44 -18.35 11.60
CA ASP A 268 -4.83 -18.19 12.91
C ASP A 268 -4.04 -16.87 12.99
N TYR A 269 -4.38 -16.05 13.98
CA TYR A 269 -3.66 -14.84 14.35
C TYR A 269 -3.20 -14.93 15.81
N PHE A 270 -1.88 -14.89 16.03
CA PHE A 270 -1.30 -14.96 17.38
C PHE A 270 -1.82 -16.15 18.22
N GLY A 271 -2.00 -17.31 17.58
CA GLY A 271 -2.49 -18.54 18.23
C GLY A 271 -4.01 -18.59 18.51
N LYS A 272 -4.79 -17.65 17.96
CA LYS A 272 -6.25 -17.64 18.05
C LYS A 272 -6.86 -17.70 16.64
N PRO A 273 -7.85 -18.57 16.40
CA PRO A 273 -8.58 -18.57 15.15
C PRO A 273 -9.42 -17.29 15.03
N VAL A 274 -9.29 -16.60 13.92
CA VAL A 274 -10.07 -15.41 13.57
C VAL A 274 -10.87 -15.74 12.32
N GLU A 275 -12.19 -15.72 12.44
CA GLU A 275 -13.08 -15.87 11.30
C GLU A 275 -13.09 -14.60 10.47
N LYS A 276 -12.69 -14.70 9.21
CA LYS A 276 -12.88 -13.66 8.21
C LYS A 276 -14.02 -14.05 7.29
N PRO A 277 -14.95 -13.12 7.00
CA PRO A 277 -15.98 -13.37 6.00
C PRO A 277 -15.37 -13.76 4.66
N TYR A 278 -16.05 -14.65 3.93
CA TYR A 278 -15.63 -14.98 2.57
C TYR A 278 -15.91 -13.82 1.63
N ILE A 279 -14.94 -13.49 0.79
CA ILE A 279 -15.01 -12.53 -0.30
C ILE A 279 -15.10 -13.30 -1.60
N GLY A 280 -16.31 -13.38 -2.13
CA GLY A 280 -16.62 -14.22 -3.29
C GLY A 280 -17.36 -15.50 -2.92
N THR A 281 -17.70 -16.30 -3.94
CA THR A 281 -18.60 -17.47 -3.77
C THR A 281 -18.00 -18.77 -4.27
N ASN A 282 -17.05 -18.72 -5.22
CA ASN A 282 -16.54 -19.91 -5.89
C ASN A 282 -15.26 -20.41 -5.22
N GLU A 283 -15.37 -21.56 -4.55
CA GLU A 283 -14.20 -22.25 -4.01
C GLU A 283 -13.47 -22.99 -5.13
N ARG A 284 -12.19 -22.72 -5.27
CA ARG A 284 -11.34 -23.38 -6.26
C ARG A 284 -9.88 -23.39 -5.85
N THR A 285 -9.10 -24.23 -6.49
CA THR A 285 -7.65 -24.24 -6.34
C THR A 285 -7.01 -23.09 -7.10
N PHE A 286 -5.98 -22.49 -6.51
CA PHE A 286 -5.18 -21.45 -7.13
C PHE A 286 -3.98 -22.05 -7.86
N THR A 287 -3.74 -21.56 -9.07
CA THR A 287 -2.68 -22.00 -9.97
C THR A 287 -1.67 -20.88 -10.25
N THR A 288 -0.55 -21.25 -10.88
CA THR A 288 0.43 -20.28 -11.37
C THR A 288 -0.17 -19.35 -12.44
N GLU A 289 -1.17 -19.84 -13.21
CA GLU A 289 -1.89 -19.00 -14.18
C GLU A 289 -2.70 -17.90 -13.48
N ASP A 290 -3.35 -18.21 -12.35
CA ASP A 290 -4.06 -17.19 -11.53
C ASP A 290 -3.11 -16.12 -11.04
N MET A 291 -1.92 -16.51 -10.59
CA MET A 291 -0.88 -15.57 -10.20
C MET A 291 -0.48 -14.65 -11.36
N LEU A 292 -0.29 -15.21 -12.55
CA LEU A 292 0.09 -14.41 -13.73
C LEU A 292 -1.01 -13.43 -14.13
N ILE A 293 -2.28 -13.84 -14.08
CA ILE A 293 -3.44 -12.96 -14.32
C ILE A 293 -3.48 -11.85 -13.27
N ALA A 294 -3.32 -12.18 -12.00
CA ALA A 294 -3.31 -11.21 -10.91
C ALA A 294 -2.17 -10.18 -11.05
N ILE A 295 -0.94 -10.64 -11.33
CA ILE A 295 0.22 -9.77 -11.56
C ILE A 295 0.02 -8.86 -12.78
N LYS A 296 -0.51 -9.41 -13.89
CA LYS A 296 -0.83 -8.61 -15.07
C LYS A 296 -1.87 -7.52 -14.75
N THR A 297 -2.91 -7.89 -14.02
CA THR A 297 -3.95 -6.93 -13.59
C THR A 297 -3.36 -5.82 -12.73
N ASN A 298 -2.53 -6.18 -11.73
CA ASN A 298 -1.85 -5.22 -10.87
C ASN A 298 -0.96 -4.26 -11.68
N SER A 299 -0.12 -4.81 -12.56
CA SER A 299 0.79 -4.01 -13.37
C SER A 299 0.04 -3.06 -14.32
N ASN A 300 -1.09 -3.49 -14.87
CA ASN A 300 -1.92 -2.66 -15.74
C ASN A 300 -2.68 -1.58 -14.94
N ALA A 301 -3.18 -1.90 -13.73
CA ALA A 301 -3.84 -0.93 -12.86
C ALA A 301 -2.84 0.14 -12.37
N GLU A 302 -1.63 -0.27 -11.98
CA GLU A 302 -0.53 0.63 -11.67
C GLU A 302 -0.20 1.56 -12.85
N LEU A 303 -0.07 1.01 -14.07
CA LEU A 303 0.19 1.80 -15.29
C LEU A 303 -0.93 2.81 -15.54
N ALA A 304 -2.18 2.39 -15.44
CA ALA A 304 -3.33 3.27 -15.61
C ALA A 304 -3.32 4.41 -14.58
N MET A 305 -3.04 4.11 -13.31
CA MET A 305 -2.92 5.14 -12.26
C MET A 305 -1.75 6.09 -12.52
N GLY A 306 -0.59 5.56 -12.93
CA GLY A 306 0.57 6.39 -13.29
C GLY A 306 0.26 7.37 -14.42
N LEU A 307 -0.46 6.94 -15.46
CA LEU A 307 -0.93 7.82 -16.54
C LEU A 307 -1.93 8.87 -16.03
N ILE A 308 -2.84 8.51 -15.14
CA ILE A 308 -3.78 9.46 -14.51
C ILE A 308 -3.01 10.52 -13.73
N VAL A 309 -2.02 10.13 -12.91
CA VAL A 309 -1.18 11.08 -12.16
C VAL A 309 -0.42 12.02 -13.08
N CYS A 310 0.15 11.49 -14.17
CA CYS A 310 0.82 12.33 -15.18
C CYS A 310 -0.13 13.35 -15.80
N LEU A 311 -1.34 12.92 -16.19
CA LEU A 311 -2.36 13.82 -16.75
C LEU A 311 -2.79 14.90 -15.76
N ILE A 312 -3.07 14.52 -14.51
CA ILE A 312 -3.42 15.46 -13.42
C ILE A 312 -2.28 16.47 -13.23
N SER A 313 -1.02 16.00 -13.20
CA SER A 313 0.14 16.88 -13.03
C SER A 313 0.35 17.88 -14.18
N ILE A 314 -0.18 17.57 -15.36
CA ILE A 314 -0.12 18.46 -16.54
C ILE A 314 -1.31 19.44 -16.57
N ILE A 315 -2.51 19.00 -16.14
CA ILE A 315 -3.76 19.77 -16.31
C ILE A 315 -4.01 20.74 -15.13
N ILE A 316 -3.73 20.28 -13.90
CA ILE A 316 -4.13 21.01 -12.68
C ILE A 316 -3.03 21.97 -12.22
N HIS A 317 -1.87 21.82 -12.74
CA HIS A 317 -0.69 22.59 -12.36
C HIS A 317 0.04 23.10 -13.56
#